data_37c3750ba6871aa08651a580845cb321
#
_entry.id   37c3750ba6871aa08651a580845cb321
#
_cell.length_a   1.000
_cell.length_b   1.000
_cell.length_c   1.000
_cell.angle_alpha   90.00
_cell.angle_beta   90.00
_cell.angle_gamma   90.00
#
_symmetry.space_group_name_H-M   'P 1'
#
loop_
_entity.id
_entity.type
_entity.pdbx_description
1 polymer ?
#
loop_
_entity_poly.entity_id
_entity_poly.type
_entity_poly.pdbx_seq_one_letter_code
_entity_poly.pdbx_strand_id
1 'polypeptide(L)'
;VKLSVKEPRHADTLLINGVECEPYLTTDHRVMLEQVADIFMGVRYTLKASRADSAIIAVEANKPDAIEALRAAVPADLPVQVRVVKVKFPQGAEKILIKALLDREVPSGGLPIDVGVVSQNVATTAEIGRLLPHGRGIMERVITISGPGVERPGNYLIPIGTPLRFALDHVGLRPDATRVFLGGPMMGQAASSLDIPVTKGTSGVVVFTENEIVGSGEKQYPCIRCGHCLDACPMFLNPSRLGLLARNREYDAMAQQHSLMDCFECGCCSFVCPSHIPLVQYFRVSKSILRERQAKS
;
A
#
# COMPACT_ATOMS: atom_id res chain seq x y z
N VAL A 1 2.33 -1.54 18.08
CA VAL A 1 3.18 -2.73 17.88
C VAL A 1 4.43 -2.38 17.07
N LYS A 2 4.32 -1.71 15.88
CA LYS A 2 5.49 -1.33 15.06
C LYS A 2 6.49 -0.40 15.78
N LEU A 3 6.02 0.50 16.62
CA LEU A 3 6.84 1.49 17.32
C LEU A 3 7.44 1.00 18.65
N SER A 4 6.94 -0.11 19.18
CA SER A 4 7.45 -0.70 20.43
C SER A 4 8.50 -1.75 20.09
N VAL A 5 9.69 -1.29 19.82
CA VAL A 5 10.84 -2.18 19.56
C VAL A 5 11.29 -2.76 20.91
N LYS A 6 11.27 -4.08 21.04
CA LYS A 6 11.68 -4.81 22.23
C LYS A 6 13.08 -5.36 22.05
N GLU A 7 13.89 -5.26 23.09
CA GLU A 7 15.21 -5.92 23.12
C GLU A 7 15.09 -7.43 22.86
N PRO A 8 16.08 -8.04 22.19
CA PRO A 8 17.36 -7.46 21.74
C PRO A 8 17.30 -6.72 20.39
N ARG A 9 16.13 -6.45 19.80
CA ARG A 9 16.01 -5.76 18.51
C ARG A 9 16.29 -4.28 18.67
N HIS A 10 17.06 -3.73 17.73
CA HIS A 10 17.35 -2.30 17.63
C HIS A 10 16.93 -1.77 16.26
N ALA A 11 16.35 -0.59 16.22
CA ALA A 11 16.07 0.14 14.99
C ALA A 11 17.10 1.24 14.83
N ASP A 12 17.87 1.22 13.76
CA ASP A 12 18.77 2.33 13.42
C ASP A 12 18.11 3.35 12.49
N THR A 13 17.10 2.91 11.73
CA THR A 13 16.44 3.75 10.72
C THR A 13 14.92 3.74 10.86
N LEU A 14 14.34 4.94 10.98
CA LEU A 14 12.92 5.19 10.81
C LEU A 14 12.65 5.57 9.35
N LEU A 15 11.91 4.74 8.62
CA LEU A 15 11.53 4.97 7.24
C LEU A 15 10.09 5.48 7.14
N ILE A 16 9.93 6.74 6.78
CA ILE A 16 8.61 7.35 6.49
C ILE A 16 8.33 7.19 5.01
N ASN A 17 7.31 6.40 4.72
CA ASN A 17 6.91 6.06 3.37
C ASN A 17 5.91 7.10 2.82
N GLY A 18 6.38 8.02 1.99
CA GLY A 18 5.60 8.96 1.16
C GLY A 18 5.59 8.54 -0.31
N VAL A 19 5.85 7.26 -0.60
CA VAL A 19 5.87 6.71 -1.96
C VAL A 19 4.48 6.18 -2.30
N GLU A 20 3.69 7.01 -2.96
CA GLU A 20 2.31 6.71 -3.35
C GLU A 20 2.28 6.20 -4.80
N CYS A 21 2.65 4.92 -4.96
CA CYS A 21 2.85 4.31 -6.28
C CYS A 21 1.59 3.72 -6.92
N GLU A 22 0.48 3.62 -6.19
CA GLU A 22 -0.80 3.18 -6.73
C GLU A 22 -1.40 4.24 -7.64
N PRO A 23 -1.82 3.88 -8.87
CA PRO A 23 -2.54 4.81 -9.74
C PRO A 23 -3.82 5.33 -9.09
N TYR A 24 -4.26 6.52 -9.48
CA TYR A 24 -5.47 7.19 -9.01
C TYR A 24 -5.44 7.67 -7.55
N LEU A 25 -4.40 7.42 -6.76
CA LEU A 25 -4.27 7.89 -5.39
C LEU A 25 -3.36 9.12 -5.31
N THR A 26 -3.75 10.10 -4.48
CA THR A 26 -3.01 11.35 -4.25
C THR A 26 -3.11 11.84 -2.80
N THR A 27 -3.58 10.99 -1.89
CA THR A 27 -3.73 11.31 -0.46
C THR A 27 -2.40 11.66 0.19
N ASP A 28 -1.39 10.81 0.01
CA ASP A 28 -0.07 11.01 0.64
C ASP A 28 0.62 12.26 0.05
N HIS A 29 0.45 12.53 -1.24
CA HIS A 29 0.94 13.76 -1.88
C HIS A 29 0.33 15.01 -1.24
N ARG A 30 -0.99 15.04 -1.06
CA ARG A 30 -1.68 16.19 -0.42
C ARG A 30 -1.25 16.37 1.03
N VAL A 31 -1.13 15.28 1.78
CA VAL A 31 -0.63 15.33 3.16
C VAL A 31 0.79 15.89 3.22
N MET A 32 1.67 15.50 2.30
CA MET A 32 3.04 16.03 2.24
C MET A 32 3.12 17.51 1.90
N LEU A 33 2.10 18.08 1.26
CA LEU A 33 2.02 19.52 0.97
C LEU A 33 1.34 20.32 2.08
N GLU A 34 0.25 19.77 2.65
CA GLU A 34 -0.63 20.55 3.53
C GLU A 34 -0.35 20.31 5.03
N GLN A 35 0.32 19.22 5.40
CA GLN A 35 0.54 18.82 6.80
C GLN A 35 2.04 18.63 7.12
N VAL A 36 2.90 19.44 6.51
CA VAL A 36 4.36 19.33 6.67
C VAL A 36 4.79 19.42 8.13
N ALA A 37 4.24 20.38 8.89
CA ALA A 37 4.55 20.56 10.30
C ALA A 37 4.17 19.33 11.15
N ASP A 38 2.99 18.76 10.87
CA ASP A 38 2.49 17.56 11.56
C ASP A 38 3.35 16.34 11.22
N ILE A 39 3.82 16.22 9.97
CA ILE A 39 4.76 15.16 9.58
C ILE A 39 6.01 15.22 10.43
N PHE A 40 6.68 16.37 10.55
CA PHE A 40 7.92 16.47 11.34
C PHE A 40 7.70 16.29 12.83
N MET A 41 6.55 16.74 13.35
CA MET A 41 6.17 16.45 14.73
C MET A 41 5.95 14.94 14.93
N GLY A 42 5.28 14.26 13.99
CA GLY A 42 5.10 12.82 14.00
C GLY A 42 6.41 12.06 13.90
N VAL A 43 7.35 12.51 13.06
CA VAL A 43 8.71 11.96 12.98
C VAL A 43 9.41 12.05 14.33
N ARG A 44 9.35 13.21 15.01
CA ARG A 44 9.93 13.42 16.34
C ARG A 44 9.41 12.41 17.37
N TYR A 45 8.10 12.22 17.42
CA TYR A 45 7.47 11.26 18.33
C TYR A 45 7.82 9.82 17.96
N THR A 46 7.84 9.51 16.69
CA THR A 46 8.13 8.16 16.21
C THR A 46 9.58 7.78 16.42
N LEU A 47 10.54 8.69 16.19
CA LEU A 47 11.96 8.52 16.54
C LEU A 47 12.14 8.21 18.02
N LYS A 48 11.51 9.01 18.89
CA LYS A 48 11.57 8.79 20.35
C LYS A 48 10.95 7.44 20.75
N ALA A 49 9.84 7.05 20.14
CA ALA A 49 9.16 5.80 20.48
C ALA A 49 9.88 4.55 19.96
N SER A 50 10.46 4.61 18.76
CA SER A 50 11.19 3.51 18.13
C SER A 50 12.65 3.43 18.62
N ARG A 51 13.19 4.52 19.19
CA ARG A 51 14.61 4.70 19.52
C ARG A 51 15.53 4.56 18.30
N ALA A 52 15.01 4.90 17.11
CA ALA A 52 15.83 4.88 15.90
C ALA A 52 16.80 6.07 15.87
N ASP A 53 18.00 5.85 15.31
CA ASP A 53 19.06 6.85 15.29
C ASP A 53 18.78 7.98 14.30
N SER A 54 18.10 7.67 13.20
CA SER A 54 17.80 8.62 12.13
C SER A 54 16.48 8.29 11.41
N ALA A 55 15.98 9.27 10.64
CA ALA A 55 14.80 9.07 9.82
C ALA A 55 15.05 9.41 8.34
N ILE A 56 14.36 8.70 7.47
CA ILE A 56 14.31 8.96 6.03
C ILE A 56 12.83 9.16 5.64
N ILE A 57 12.52 10.28 5.00
CA ILE A 57 11.24 10.48 4.32
C ILE A 57 11.45 10.17 2.84
N ALA A 58 10.83 9.11 2.36
CA ALA A 58 10.92 8.70 0.96
C ALA A 58 9.79 9.32 0.14
N VAL A 59 10.11 9.93 -1.00
CA VAL A 59 9.15 10.58 -1.90
C VAL A 59 9.47 10.19 -3.34
N GLU A 60 8.45 10.01 -4.18
CA GLU A 60 8.65 9.74 -5.61
C GLU A 60 9.10 10.98 -6.40
N ALA A 61 9.93 10.78 -7.41
CA ALA A 61 10.49 11.85 -8.24
C ALA A 61 9.44 12.67 -9.02
N ASN A 62 8.21 12.16 -9.18
CA ASN A 62 7.09 12.87 -9.83
C ASN A 62 6.34 13.84 -8.90
N LYS A 63 6.82 14.05 -7.67
CA LYS A 63 6.24 14.96 -6.68
C LYS A 63 7.26 16.03 -6.26
N PRO A 64 7.76 16.88 -7.20
CA PRO A 64 8.82 17.86 -6.93
C PRO A 64 8.40 18.91 -5.90
N ASP A 65 7.14 19.31 -5.90
CA ASP A 65 6.54 20.24 -4.96
C ASP A 65 6.58 19.71 -3.51
N ALA A 66 6.20 18.45 -3.31
CA ALA A 66 6.29 17.82 -1.99
C ALA A 66 7.75 17.62 -1.53
N ILE A 67 8.66 17.29 -2.46
CA ILE A 67 10.09 17.16 -2.17
C ILE A 67 10.66 18.51 -1.69
N GLU A 68 10.33 19.60 -2.38
CA GLU A 68 10.76 20.95 -2.04
C GLU A 68 10.18 21.38 -0.68
N ALA A 69 8.86 21.23 -0.49
CA ALA A 69 8.18 21.59 0.76
C ALA A 69 8.76 20.85 1.97
N LEU A 70 8.97 19.55 1.85
CA LEU A 70 9.56 18.75 2.93
C LEU A 70 11.01 19.14 3.20
N ARG A 71 11.85 19.34 2.17
CA ARG A 71 13.26 19.73 2.34
C ARG A 71 13.42 21.10 2.99
N ALA A 72 12.59 22.06 2.60
CA ALA A 72 12.60 23.40 3.16
C ALA A 72 12.20 23.44 4.65
N ALA A 73 11.41 22.47 5.09
CA ALA A 73 10.86 22.42 6.44
C ALA A 73 11.59 21.45 7.38
N VAL A 74 12.68 20.79 6.96
CA VAL A 74 13.43 19.87 7.82
C VAL A 74 13.97 20.63 9.05
N PRO A 75 13.54 20.26 10.29
CA PRO A 75 14.06 20.91 11.49
C PRO A 75 15.54 20.59 11.69
N ALA A 76 16.34 21.62 12.05
CA ALA A 76 17.78 21.49 12.22
C ALA A 76 18.19 20.52 13.38
N ASP A 77 17.29 20.31 14.33
CA ASP A 77 17.50 19.44 15.50
C ASP A 77 17.04 17.98 15.27
N LEU A 78 16.50 17.65 14.08
CA LEU A 78 16.06 16.30 13.77
C LEU A 78 17.00 15.62 12.77
N PRO A 79 17.44 14.38 13.03
CA PRO A 79 18.26 13.60 12.12
C PRO A 79 17.40 13.00 10.99
N VAL A 80 16.88 13.85 10.09
CA VAL A 80 15.96 13.48 9.02
C VAL A 80 16.52 13.82 7.66
N GLN A 81 16.39 12.91 6.70
CA GLN A 81 16.72 13.11 5.29
C GLN A 81 15.51 12.87 4.39
N VAL A 82 15.27 13.77 3.43
CA VAL A 82 14.27 13.57 2.36
C VAL A 82 14.96 12.91 1.17
N ARG A 83 14.63 11.65 0.89
CA ARG A 83 15.21 10.85 -0.19
C ARG A 83 14.20 10.63 -1.32
N VAL A 84 14.68 10.86 -2.55
CA VAL A 84 13.87 10.72 -3.76
C VAL A 84 14.05 9.32 -4.33
N VAL A 85 12.95 8.67 -4.68
CA VAL A 85 12.96 7.36 -5.33
C VAL A 85 12.38 7.44 -6.75
N LYS A 86 12.72 6.44 -7.57
CA LYS A 86 12.21 6.33 -8.95
C LYS A 86 10.70 6.10 -8.95
N VAL A 87 10.04 6.70 -9.94
CA VAL A 87 8.61 6.48 -10.20
C VAL A 87 8.43 5.12 -10.86
N LYS A 88 7.96 4.16 -10.10
CA LYS A 88 7.60 2.82 -10.60
C LYS A 88 6.70 2.10 -9.60
N PHE A 89 5.87 1.21 -10.10
CA PHE A 89 5.06 0.33 -9.27
C PHE A 89 5.74 -1.04 -9.11
N PRO A 90 5.82 -1.63 -7.92
CA PRO A 90 5.32 -1.17 -6.60
C PRO A 90 6.43 -0.59 -5.69
N GLN A 91 7.05 0.51 -6.05
CA GLN A 91 8.15 1.14 -5.30
C GLN A 91 7.79 1.46 -3.84
N GLY A 92 6.50 1.76 -3.56
CA GLY A 92 6.00 2.04 -2.20
C GLY A 92 5.79 0.81 -1.33
N ALA A 93 5.98 -0.41 -1.85
CA ALA A 93 5.90 -1.60 -1.03
C ALA A 93 7.06 -1.63 -0.01
N GLU A 94 6.75 -1.85 1.27
CA GLU A 94 7.67 -1.69 2.40
C GLU A 94 9.03 -2.40 2.19
N LYS A 95 9.02 -3.69 1.83
CA LYS A 95 10.25 -4.47 1.59
C LYS A 95 11.04 -3.96 0.37
N ILE A 96 10.35 -3.56 -0.68
CA ILE A 96 10.97 -3.01 -1.90
C ILE A 96 11.61 -1.64 -1.62
N LEU A 97 10.92 -0.81 -0.84
CA LEU A 97 11.41 0.52 -0.48
C LEU A 97 12.65 0.43 0.43
N ILE A 98 12.66 -0.49 1.39
CA ILE A 98 13.82 -0.77 2.25
C ILE A 98 15.03 -1.19 1.40
N LYS A 99 14.85 -2.13 0.48
CA LYS A 99 15.91 -2.57 -0.43
C LYS A 99 16.42 -1.41 -1.29
N ALA A 100 15.51 -0.61 -1.85
CA ALA A 100 15.87 0.50 -2.74
C ALA A 100 16.66 1.63 -2.06
N LEU A 101 16.39 1.90 -0.78
CA LEU A 101 17.00 3.01 -0.04
C LEU A 101 18.20 2.62 0.80
N LEU A 102 18.18 1.41 1.37
CA LEU A 102 19.14 0.98 2.38
C LEU A 102 19.99 -0.23 1.94
N ASP A 103 19.65 -0.81 0.78
CA ASP A 103 20.25 -2.06 0.27
C ASP A 103 20.13 -3.24 1.26
N ARG A 104 19.08 -3.22 2.11
CA ARG A 104 18.79 -4.28 3.08
C ARG A 104 17.65 -5.14 2.58
N GLU A 105 17.73 -6.46 2.77
CA GLU A 105 16.69 -7.41 2.41
C GLU A 105 16.00 -7.96 3.66
N VAL A 106 14.71 -7.69 3.79
CA VAL A 106 13.90 -8.26 4.87
C VAL A 106 13.71 -9.76 4.61
N PRO A 107 14.10 -10.64 5.53
CA PRO A 107 14.02 -12.08 5.34
C PRO A 107 12.60 -12.57 5.02
N SER A 108 12.49 -13.76 4.42
CA SER A 108 11.21 -14.44 4.25
C SER A 108 10.55 -14.66 5.62
N GLY A 109 9.26 -14.32 5.74
CA GLY A 109 8.54 -14.36 7.01
C GLY A 109 8.99 -13.31 8.04
N GLY A 110 10.06 -12.55 7.78
CA GLY A 110 10.61 -11.52 8.67
C GLY A 110 9.88 -10.18 8.57
N LEU A 111 10.24 -9.31 9.50
CA LEU A 111 9.73 -7.94 9.63
C LEU A 111 10.84 -6.92 9.34
N PRO A 112 10.52 -5.67 8.97
CA PRO A 112 11.51 -4.60 8.78
C PRO A 112 12.47 -4.42 9.95
N ILE A 113 12.03 -4.64 11.17
CA ILE A 113 12.86 -4.55 12.36
C ILE A 113 13.99 -5.59 12.40
N ASP A 114 13.86 -6.71 11.71
CA ASP A 114 14.89 -7.75 11.64
C ASP A 114 16.12 -7.28 10.83
N VAL A 115 15.95 -6.19 10.08
CA VAL A 115 17.02 -5.48 9.37
C VAL A 115 17.23 -4.05 9.91
N GLY A 116 16.83 -3.77 11.15
CA GLY A 116 17.05 -2.50 11.83
C GLY A 116 16.14 -1.35 11.39
N VAL A 117 15.03 -1.64 10.72
CA VAL A 117 14.15 -0.61 10.17
C VAL A 117 12.77 -0.62 10.83
N VAL A 118 12.28 0.56 11.19
CA VAL A 118 10.86 0.80 11.49
C VAL A 118 10.27 1.60 10.34
N SER A 119 9.24 1.06 9.70
CA SER A 119 8.59 1.70 8.55
C SER A 119 7.17 2.15 8.87
N GLN A 120 6.82 3.37 8.43
CA GLN A 120 5.51 3.97 8.63
C GLN A 120 5.09 4.83 7.43
N ASN A 121 3.79 4.83 7.10
CA ASN A 121 3.25 5.69 6.05
C ASN A 121 3.25 7.17 6.48
N VAL A 122 3.48 8.09 5.53
CA VAL A 122 3.60 9.53 5.78
C VAL A 122 2.32 10.13 6.35
N ALA A 123 1.13 9.79 5.84
CA ALA A 123 -0.13 10.29 6.37
C ALA A 123 -0.38 9.79 7.80
N THR A 124 -0.01 8.54 8.11
CA THR A 124 -0.08 8.04 9.49
C THR A 124 0.89 8.79 10.40
N THR A 125 2.05 9.17 9.91
CA THR A 125 3.03 9.96 10.66
C THR A 125 2.50 11.36 10.94
N ALA A 126 1.88 12.03 9.95
CA ALA A 126 1.22 13.31 10.14
C ALA A 126 0.12 13.24 11.21
N GLU A 127 -0.73 12.20 11.17
CA GLU A 127 -1.77 12.00 12.18
C GLU A 127 -1.21 11.82 13.60
N ILE A 128 -0.09 11.13 13.76
CA ILE A 128 0.61 11.03 15.05
C ILE A 128 1.05 12.42 15.53
N GLY A 129 1.64 13.21 14.64
CA GLY A 129 2.09 14.56 14.97
C GLY A 129 0.94 15.48 15.40
N ARG A 130 -0.16 15.43 14.66
CA ARG A 130 -1.35 16.24 14.88
C ARG A 130 -2.12 15.87 16.16
N LEU A 131 -2.31 14.58 16.42
CA LEU A 131 -3.26 14.10 17.41
C LEU A 131 -2.63 13.78 18.76
N LEU A 132 -1.39 13.29 18.80
CA LEU A 132 -0.73 12.85 20.02
C LEU A 132 -0.60 13.98 21.06
N PRO A 133 -0.26 15.25 20.71
CA PRO A 133 -0.20 16.34 21.69
C PRO A 133 -1.52 16.62 22.41
N HIS A 134 -2.64 16.25 21.79
CA HIS A 134 -3.98 16.47 22.30
C HIS A 134 -4.59 15.23 22.99
N GLY A 135 -3.83 14.13 23.08
CA GLY A 135 -4.32 12.85 23.63
C GLY A 135 -5.50 12.27 22.83
N ARG A 136 -5.61 12.58 21.54
CA ARG A 136 -6.72 12.15 20.69
C ARG A 136 -6.32 10.98 19.79
N GLY A 137 -7.28 10.10 19.52
CA GLY A 137 -7.20 9.09 18.48
C GLY A 137 -7.69 9.62 17.12
N ILE A 138 -7.41 8.86 16.07
CA ILE A 138 -7.86 9.21 14.72
C ILE A 138 -9.38 9.08 14.60
N MET A 139 -10.06 10.16 14.25
CA MET A 139 -11.51 10.23 14.08
C MET A 139 -11.92 10.50 12.63
N GLU A 140 -11.03 11.04 11.84
CA GLU A 140 -11.21 11.39 10.44
C GLU A 140 -9.95 11.07 9.65
N ARG A 141 -10.08 10.97 8.34
CA ARG A 141 -8.94 10.65 7.49
C ARG A 141 -9.06 11.34 6.14
N VAL A 142 -7.94 11.80 5.59
CA VAL A 142 -7.86 12.21 4.19
C VAL A 142 -7.89 10.97 3.31
N ILE A 143 -8.79 10.96 2.33
CA ILE A 143 -9.02 9.85 1.40
C ILE A 143 -9.11 10.41 -0.01
N THR A 144 -8.42 9.78 -0.94
CA THR A 144 -8.63 10.07 -2.37
C THR A 144 -9.92 9.37 -2.82
N ILE A 145 -10.85 10.09 -3.40
CA ILE A 145 -11.95 9.52 -4.18
C ILE A 145 -11.75 9.93 -5.63
N SER A 146 -11.57 8.95 -6.52
CA SER A 146 -11.16 9.21 -7.90
C SER A 146 -11.65 8.12 -8.87
N GLY A 147 -11.22 8.25 -10.11
CA GLY A 147 -11.60 7.35 -11.18
C GLY A 147 -12.69 7.93 -12.08
N PRO A 148 -12.91 7.33 -13.25
CA PRO A 148 -13.86 7.82 -14.25
C PRO A 148 -15.33 7.71 -13.81
N GLY A 149 -15.64 6.90 -12.80
CA GLY A 149 -17.00 6.70 -12.29
C GLY A 149 -17.47 7.76 -11.29
N VAL A 150 -16.70 8.85 -11.03
CA VAL A 150 -17.11 9.96 -10.17
C VAL A 150 -17.05 11.30 -10.91
N GLU A 151 -17.94 12.24 -10.54
CA GLU A 151 -18.02 13.55 -11.17
C GLU A 151 -16.98 14.53 -10.61
N ARG A 152 -16.72 14.45 -9.31
CA ARG A 152 -15.81 15.36 -8.59
C ARG A 152 -14.71 14.56 -7.90
N PRO A 153 -13.67 14.12 -8.66
CA PRO A 153 -12.54 13.45 -8.06
C PRO A 153 -11.72 14.44 -7.20
N GLY A 154 -11.15 13.93 -6.09
CA GLY A 154 -10.37 14.78 -5.19
C GLY A 154 -9.94 14.06 -3.93
N ASN A 155 -9.32 14.83 -3.02
CA ASN A 155 -8.98 14.37 -1.69
C ASN A 155 -9.96 14.99 -0.68
N TYR A 156 -10.55 14.15 0.15
CA TYR A 156 -11.61 14.52 1.08
C TYR A 156 -11.24 14.11 2.49
N LEU A 157 -11.47 15.01 3.45
CA LEU A 157 -11.37 14.68 4.86
C LEU A 157 -12.70 14.06 5.29
N ILE A 158 -12.68 12.78 5.63
CA ILE A 158 -13.88 11.99 5.89
C ILE A 158 -13.82 11.39 7.31
N PRO A 159 -14.88 11.56 8.13
CA PRO A 159 -14.99 10.90 9.42
C PRO A 159 -14.96 9.37 9.28
N ILE A 160 -14.23 8.70 10.16
CA ILE A 160 -14.22 7.24 10.24
C ILE A 160 -15.62 6.76 10.65
N GLY A 161 -16.11 5.72 9.95
CA GLY A 161 -17.47 5.22 10.12
C GLY A 161 -18.48 5.75 9.10
N THR A 162 -18.12 6.77 8.31
CA THR A 162 -18.97 7.26 7.22
C THR A 162 -19.26 6.12 6.22
N PRO A 163 -20.55 5.85 5.90
CA PRO A 163 -20.88 4.88 4.86
C PRO A 163 -20.26 5.28 3.51
N LEU A 164 -19.68 4.33 2.80
CA LEU A 164 -19.05 4.59 1.51
C LEU A 164 -20.03 5.19 0.49
N ARG A 165 -21.30 4.73 0.52
CA ARG A 165 -22.38 5.30 -0.30
C ARG A 165 -22.52 6.80 -0.11
N PHE A 166 -22.59 7.27 1.14
CA PHE A 166 -22.70 8.70 1.45
C PHE A 166 -21.54 9.51 0.87
N ALA A 167 -20.32 8.99 0.99
CA ALA A 167 -19.13 9.67 0.44
C ALA A 167 -19.18 9.71 -1.11
N LEU A 168 -19.59 8.62 -1.74
CA LEU A 168 -19.69 8.55 -3.21
C LEU A 168 -20.83 9.41 -3.76
N ASP A 169 -21.99 9.44 -3.11
CA ASP A 169 -23.10 10.31 -3.48
C ASP A 169 -22.70 11.79 -3.36
N HIS A 170 -21.95 12.13 -2.30
CA HIS A 170 -21.44 13.50 -2.10
C HIS A 170 -20.52 13.95 -3.25
N VAL A 171 -19.68 13.08 -3.78
CA VAL A 171 -18.76 13.41 -4.89
C VAL A 171 -19.41 13.25 -6.28
N GLY A 172 -20.62 12.74 -6.34
CA GLY A 172 -21.35 12.46 -7.59
C GLY A 172 -20.95 11.12 -8.20
N LEU A 173 -21.53 10.03 -7.68
CA LEU A 173 -21.38 8.71 -8.28
C LEU A 173 -22.11 8.69 -9.63
N ARG A 174 -21.39 8.36 -10.70
CA ARG A 174 -21.97 8.33 -12.05
C ARG A 174 -22.90 7.12 -12.23
N PRO A 175 -23.97 7.24 -13.03
CA PRO A 175 -24.91 6.12 -13.29
C PRO A 175 -24.25 4.93 -13.99
N ASP A 176 -23.18 5.16 -14.77
CA ASP A 176 -22.41 4.13 -15.49
C ASP A 176 -21.26 3.54 -14.67
N ALA A 177 -21.16 3.91 -13.38
CA ALA A 177 -20.18 3.32 -12.46
C ALA A 177 -20.51 1.84 -12.20
N THR A 178 -19.55 0.96 -12.44
CA THR A 178 -19.74 -0.50 -12.34
C THR A 178 -18.92 -1.14 -11.24
N ARG A 179 -17.76 -0.57 -10.90
CA ARG A 179 -16.87 -1.13 -9.87
C ARG A 179 -16.27 -0.07 -8.98
N VAL A 180 -16.25 -0.37 -7.70
CA VAL A 180 -15.64 0.46 -6.65
C VAL A 180 -14.55 -0.34 -5.97
N PHE A 181 -13.34 0.23 -5.91
CA PHE A 181 -12.20 -0.37 -5.23
C PHE A 181 -11.85 0.44 -3.99
N LEU A 182 -11.62 -0.24 -2.87
CA LEU A 182 -11.02 0.32 -1.67
C LEU A 182 -9.51 0.21 -1.78
N GLY A 183 -8.83 1.33 -1.87
CA GLY A 183 -7.42 1.45 -2.25
C GLY A 183 -7.26 1.72 -3.74
N GLY A 184 -6.05 1.51 -4.28
CA GLY A 184 -5.77 1.66 -5.70
C GLY A 184 -6.20 0.45 -6.54
N PRO A 185 -6.14 0.54 -7.88
CA PRO A 185 -6.62 -0.52 -8.77
C PRO A 185 -5.73 -1.76 -8.79
N MET A 186 -4.46 -1.64 -8.37
CA MET A 186 -3.51 -2.76 -8.42
C MET A 186 -3.59 -3.65 -7.19
N MET A 187 -3.65 -3.07 -5.99
CA MET A 187 -3.64 -3.81 -4.71
C MET A 187 -4.98 -3.74 -3.97
N GLY A 188 -5.84 -2.80 -4.31
CA GLY A 188 -7.13 -2.59 -3.66
C GLY A 188 -8.07 -3.79 -3.77
N GLN A 189 -9.14 -3.72 -3.01
CA GLN A 189 -10.19 -4.74 -2.98
C GLN A 189 -11.47 -4.16 -3.56
N ALA A 190 -12.15 -4.92 -4.41
CA ALA A 190 -13.47 -4.53 -4.89
C ALA A 190 -14.46 -4.52 -3.72
N ALA A 191 -15.21 -3.44 -3.59
CA ALA A 191 -16.27 -3.32 -2.60
C ALA A 191 -17.45 -4.22 -3.01
N SER A 192 -17.87 -5.10 -2.11
CA SER A 192 -19.05 -5.95 -2.31
C SER A 192 -20.37 -5.23 -2.01
N SER A 193 -20.31 -4.14 -1.27
CA SER A 193 -21.42 -3.26 -0.92
C SER A 193 -20.91 -1.83 -0.72
N LEU A 194 -21.76 -0.85 -0.99
CA LEU A 194 -21.48 0.56 -0.69
C LEU A 194 -21.90 0.95 0.74
N ASP A 195 -22.52 0.05 1.48
CA ASP A 195 -22.98 0.32 2.86
C ASP A 195 -21.90 -0.02 3.91
N ILE A 196 -20.69 -0.34 3.46
CA ILE A 196 -19.52 -0.53 4.33
C ILE A 196 -18.98 0.83 4.79
N PRO A 197 -18.45 0.90 6.03
CA PRO A 197 -17.90 2.15 6.55
C PRO A 197 -16.49 2.45 6.02
N VAL A 198 -16.20 3.72 5.89
CA VAL A 198 -14.82 4.20 5.78
C VAL A 198 -14.08 3.88 7.08
N THR A 199 -12.91 3.27 6.97
CA THR A 199 -12.09 2.86 8.13
C THR A 199 -10.77 3.63 8.17
N LYS A 200 -10.05 3.53 9.28
CA LYS A 200 -8.71 4.12 9.40
C LYS A 200 -7.71 3.60 8.36
N GLY A 201 -7.96 2.43 7.79
CA GLY A 201 -7.12 1.82 6.74
C GLY A 201 -7.45 2.25 5.33
N THR A 202 -8.57 2.95 5.12
CA THR A 202 -9.00 3.41 3.81
C THR A 202 -8.16 4.63 3.39
N SER A 203 -7.28 4.48 2.42
CA SER A 203 -6.48 5.59 1.86
C SER A 203 -7.07 6.15 0.56
N GLY A 204 -7.90 5.38 -0.12
CA GLY A 204 -8.55 5.82 -1.34
C GLY A 204 -9.72 4.94 -1.73
N VAL A 205 -10.52 5.48 -2.63
CA VAL A 205 -11.65 4.83 -3.29
C VAL A 205 -11.56 5.16 -4.77
N VAL A 206 -11.43 4.14 -5.60
CA VAL A 206 -11.34 4.32 -7.05
C VAL A 206 -12.57 3.69 -7.69
N VAL A 207 -13.28 4.49 -8.49
CA VAL A 207 -14.53 4.08 -9.14
C VAL A 207 -14.33 4.01 -10.65
N PHE A 208 -14.62 2.85 -11.22
CA PHE A 208 -14.52 2.61 -12.66
C PHE A 208 -15.90 2.45 -13.30
N THR A 209 -15.97 2.84 -14.56
CA THR A 209 -17.09 2.48 -15.47
C THR A 209 -16.72 1.19 -16.21
N GLU A 210 -17.66 0.65 -16.98
CA GLU A 210 -17.42 -0.60 -17.72
C GLU A 210 -16.32 -0.47 -18.77
N ASN A 211 -16.17 0.72 -19.36
CA ASN A 211 -15.24 0.98 -20.45
C ASN A 211 -13.77 0.89 -20.07
N GLU A 212 -13.40 1.18 -18.80
CA GLU A 212 -12.01 1.16 -18.36
C GLU A 212 -11.61 -0.13 -17.67
N ILE A 213 -12.53 -1.05 -17.47
CA ILE A 213 -12.22 -2.33 -16.82
C ILE A 213 -11.74 -3.33 -17.88
N VAL A 214 -10.49 -3.23 -18.22
CA VAL A 214 -9.83 -4.22 -19.06
C VAL A 214 -9.84 -5.58 -18.36
N GLY A 215 -10.30 -6.61 -19.05
CA GLY A 215 -10.32 -7.99 -18.53
C GLY A 215 -11.58 -8.37 -17.74
N SER A 216 -12.50 -7.45 -17.46
CA SER A 216 -13.80 -7.82 -16.88
C SER A 216 -14.71 -8.40 -17.95
N GLY A 217 -14.81 -9.72 -17.99
CA GLY A 217 -15.56 -10.43 -19.04
C GLY A 217 -14.66 -10.99 -20.15
N GLU A 218 -13.39 -10.64 -20.19
CA GLU A 218 -12.45 -11.28 -21.10
C GLU A 218 -12.24 -12.75 -20.70
N LYS A 219 -12.27 -13.59 -21.74
CA LYS A 219 -12.09 -15.03 -21.55
C LYS A 219 -10.68 -15.31 -21.04
N GLN A 220 -10.57 -16.03 -19.95
CA GLN A 220 -9.30 -16.57 -19.49
C GLN A 220 -8.84 -17.67 -20.45
N TYR A 221 -7.61 -17.56 -20.94
CA TYR A 221 -6.99 -18.56 -21.80
C TYR A 221 -5.97 -19.41 -21.02
N PRO A 222 -5.59 -20.58 -21.55
CA PRO A 222 -4.48 -21.36 -21.01
C PRO A 222 -3.18 -20.56 -20.99
N CYS A 223 -2.31 -20.90 -20.02
CA CYS A 223 -0.98 -20.28 -19.94
C CYS A 223 -0.13 -20.63 -21.18
N ILE A 224 0.34 -19.64 -21.91
CA ILE A 224 1.20 -19.77 -23.09
C ILE A 224 2.70 -19.81 -22.74
N ARG A 225 3.06 -19.78 -21.47
CA ARG A 225 4.44 -19.82 -20.95
C ARG A 225 5.33 -18.68 -21.46
N CYS A 226 4.78 -17.48 -21.66
CA CYS A 226 5.51 -16.32 -22.19
C CYS A 226 6.57 -15.73 -21.23
N GLY A 227 6.50 -16.01 -19.92
CA GLY A 227 7.47 -15.50 -18.93
C GLY A 227 7.17 -14.12 -18.35
N HIS A 228 6.30 -13.28 -18.94
CA HIS A 228 6.06 -11.90 -18.51
C HIS A 228 5.74 -11.76 -17.02
N CYS A 229 5.03 -12.70 -16.42
CA CYS A 229 4.72 -12.68 -15.00
C CYS A 229 5.94 -12.92 -14.10
N LEU A 230 6.98 -13.62 -14.60
CA LEU A 230 8.24 -13.79 -13.88
C LEU A 230 9.03 -12.48 -13.89
N ASP A 231 9.15 -11.87 -15.09
CA ASP A 231 9.87 -10.62 -15.26
C ASP A 231 9.26 -9.45 -14.48
N ALA A 232 7.92 -9.46 -14.36
CA ALA A 232 7.17 -8.44 -13.62
C ALA A 232 7.15 -8.65 -12.09
N CYS A 233 7.60 -9.80 -11.58
CA CYS A 233 7.51 -10.10 -10.15
C CYS A 233 8.63 -9.39 -9.35
N PRO A 234 8.31 -8.39 -8.50
CA PRO A 234 9.33 -7.67 -7.74
C PRO A 234 9.97 -8.50 -6.61
N MET A 235 9.37 -9.66 -6.29
CA MET A 235 9.87 -10.61 -5.28
C MET A 235 10.58 -11.81 -5.92
N PHE A 236 10.78 -11.82 -7.23
CA PHE A 236 11.42 -12.90 -7.98
C PHE A 236 10.79 -14.29 -7.76
N LEU A 237 9.49 -14.31 -7.46
CA LEU A 237 8.72 -15.55 -7.38
C LEU A 237 8.45 -16.11 -8.78
N ASN A 238 7.89 -17.33 -8.82
CA ASN A 238 7.39 -17.90 -10.07
C ASN A 238 5.85 -17.87 -10.11
N PRO A 239 5.22 -16.78 -10.56
CA PRO A 239 3.76 -16.66 -10.56
C PRO A 239 3.07 -17.66 -11.47
N SER A 240 3.69 -18.09 -12.58
CA SER A 240 3.11 -19.08 -13.49
C SER A 240 3.01 -20.45 -12.81
N ARG A 241 4.05 -20.87 -12.09
CA ARG A 241 4.05 -22.12 -11.33
C ARG A 241 3.07 -22.07 -10.17
N LEU A 242 3.08 -20.98 -9.40
CA LEU A 242 2.11 -20.74 -8.33
C LEU A 242 0.67 -20.78 -8.85
N GLY A 243 0.39 -20.16 -10.00
CA GLY A 243 -0.94 -20.19 -10.61
C GLY A 243 -1.39 -21.59 -11.02
N LEU A 244 -0.48 -22.43 -11.53
CA LEU A 244 -0.77 -23.83 -11.85
C LEU A 244 -1.10 -24.64 -10.59
N LEU A 245 -0.28 -24.50 -9.54
CA LEU A 245 -0.49 -25.17 -8.26
C LEU A 245 -1.82 -24.76 -7.60
N ALA A 246 -2.14 -23.45 -7.66
CA ALA A 246 -3.41 -22.94 -7.14
C ALA A 246 -4.62 -23.58 -7.83
N ARG A 247 -4.59 -23.71 -9.16
CA ARG A 247 -5.64 -24.40 -9.94
C ARG A 247 -5.79 -25.86 -9.55
N ASN A 248 -4.69 -26.53 -9.23
CA ASN A 248 -4.68 -27.90 -8.78
C ASN A 248 -4.94 -28.05 -7.26
N ARG A 249 -5.17 -26.93 -6.53
CA ARG A 249 -5.39 -26.89 -5.08
C ARG A 249 -4.22 -27.44 -4.25
N GLU A 250 -3.00 -27.37 -4.79
CA GLU A 250 -1.75 -27.80 -4.16
C GLU A 250 -1.19 -26.69 -3.25
N TYR A 251 -1.99 -26.20 -2.30
CA TYR A 251 -1.68 -25.00 -1.49
C TYR A 251 -0.44 -25.18 -0.61
N ASP A 252 -0.22 -26.38 -0.07
CA ASP A 252 0.94 -26.67 0.79
C ASP A 252 2.24 -26.60 -0.02
N ALA A 253 2.26 -27.12 -1.25
CA ALA A 253 3.39 -27.00 -2.16
C ALA A 253 3.67 -25.52 -2.52
N MET A 254 2.63 -24.70 -2.70
CA MET A 254 2.79 -23.27 -2.95
C MET A 254 3.51 -22.57 -1.78
N ALA A 255 3.17 -22.91 -0.53
CA ALA A 255 3.76 -22.30 0.65
C ALA A 255 5.17 -22.82 0.93
N GLN A 256 5.36 -24.15 0.91
CA GLN A 256 6.61 -24.79 1.37
C GLN A 256 7.71 -24.80 0.30
N GLN A 257 7.36 -24.92 -0.98
CA GLN A 257 8.33 -25.09 -2.08
C GLN A 257 8.47 -23.86 -2.98
N HIS A 258 7.47 -22.95 -2.98
CA HIS A 258 7.40 -21.83 -3.92
C HIS A 258 7.19 -20.47 -3.26
N SER A 259 7.42 -20.37 -1.95
CA SER A 259 7.44 -19.13 -1.17
C SER A 259 6.20 -18.23 -1.39
N LEU A 260 5.00 -18.84 -1.51
CA LEU A 260 3.75 -18.10 -1.70
C LEU A 260 3.57 -16.97 -0.66
N MET A 261 4.02 -17.20 0.58
CA MET A 261 3.84 -16.24 1.68
C MET A 261 4.66 -14.96 1.49
N ASP A 262 5.71 -14.97 0.67
CA ASP A 262 6.49 -13.76 0.34
C ASP A 262 5.82 -12.88 -0.73
N CYS A 263 4.81 -13.38 -1.42
CA CYS A 263 4.01 -12.58 -2.33
C CYS A 263 3.21 -11.54 -1.53
N PHE A 264 3.40 -10.24 -1.76
CA PHE A 264 2.57 -9.18 -1.14
C PHE A 264 1.40 -8.70 -2.02
N GLU A 265 1.05 -9.49 -3.05
CA GLU A 265 -0.18 -9.32 -3.83
C GLU A 265 -0.25 -8.01 -4.63
N CYS A 266 0.87 -7.56 -5.17
CA CYS A 266 0.99 -6.28 -5.87
C CYS A 266 0.21 -6.19 -7.20
N GLY A 267 -0.24 -7.30 -7.78
CA GLY A 267 -1.01 -7.27 -9.03
C GLY A 267 -0.16 -7.35 -10.31
N CYS A 268 1.14 -7.05 -10.29
CA CYS A 268 1.98 -6.98 -11.48
C CYS A 268 1.85 -8.20 -12.40
N CYS A 269 1.91 -9.41 -11.84
CA CYS A 269 1.84 -10.64 -12.63
C CYS A 269 0.47 -10.87 -13.30
N SER A 270 -0.62 -10.44 -12.68
CA SER A 270 -1.95 -10.48 -13.31
C SER A 270 -2.07 -9.44 -14.41
N PHE A 271 -1.57 -8.23 -14.16
CA PHE A 271 -1.64 -7.11 -15.10
C PHE A 271 -0.92 -7.41 -16.43
N VAL A 272 0.26 -8.04 -16.38
CA VAL A 272 1.06 -8.34 -17.58
C VAL A 272 0.66 -9.65 -18.27
N CYS A 273 -0.33 -10.39 -17.76
CA CYS A 273 -0.66 -11.71 -18.29
C CYS A 273 -1.50 -11.61 -19.58
N PRO A 274 -0.98 -11.97 -20.76
CA PRO A 274 -1.74 -11.90 -22.01
C PRO A 274 -2.83 -12.97 -22.12
N SER A 275 -2.84 -13.95 -21.22
CA SER A 275 -3.90 -14.97 -21.11
C SER A 275 -4.96 -14.62 -20.08
N HIS A 276 -4.95 -13.39 -19.53
CA HIS A 276 -5.90 -12.88 -18.54
C HIS A 276 -6.10 -13.79 -17.33
N ILE A 277 -5.02 -14.46 -16.89
CA ILE A 277 -5.08 -15.35 -15.73
C ILE A 277 -5.06 -14.50 -14.46
N PRO A 278 -6.07 -14.60 -13.57
CA PRO A 278 -6.16 -13.80 -12.36
C PRO A 278 -5.22 -14.33 -11.25
N LEU A 279 -3.91 -14.29 -11.51
CA LEU A 279 -2.87 -14.90 -10.67
C LEU A 279 -2.94 -14.43 -9.21
N VAL A 280 -3.07 -13.11 -9.00
CA VAL A 280 -3.16 -12.55 -7.65
C VAL A 280 -4.40 -13.05 -6.90
N GLN A 281 -5.53 -13.17 -7.60
CA GLN A 281 -6.74 -13.71 -6.98
C GLN A 281 -6.54 -15.17 -6.55
N TYR A 282 -5.88 -15.98 -7.37
CA TYR A 282 -5.51 -17.33 -6.99
C TYR A 282 -4.62 -17.35 -5.73
N PHE A 283 -3.65 -16.44 -5.63
CA PHE A 283 -2.76 -16.35 -4.46
C PHE A 283 -3.51 -15.91 -3.20
N ARG A 284 -4.40 -14.92 -3.31
CA ARG A 284 -5.25 -14.46 -2.20
C ARG A 284 -6.10 -15.59 -1.64
N VAL A 285 -6.79 -16.33 -2.51
CA VAL A 285 -7.61 -17.49 -2.12
C VAL A 285 -6.75 -18.57 -1.47
N SER A 286 -5.60 -18.92 -2.07
CA SER A 286 -4.70 -19.93 -1.53
C SER A 286 -4.19 -19.58 -0.13
N LYS A 287 -3.82 -18.33 0.08
CA LYS A 287 -3.38 -17.84 1.41
C LYS A 287 -4.51 -17.85 2.44
N SER A 288 -5.73 -17.50 2.04
CA SER A 288 -6.88 -17.56 2.94
C SER A 288 -7.12 -18.98 3.42
N ILE A 289 -7.12 -19.94 2.50
CA ILE A 289 -7.28 -21.37 2.83
C ILE A 289 -6.18 -21.87 3.76
N LEU A 290 -4.93 -21.50 3.50
CA LEU A 290 -3.80 -21.90 4.36
C LEU A 290 -3.94 -21.32 5.78
N ARG A 291 -4.33 -20.06 5.92
CA ARG A 291 -4.58 -19.41 7.23
C ARG A 291 -5.73 -20.08 7.98
N GLU A 292 -6.82 -20.42 7.29
CA GLU A 292 -7.95 -21.14 7.90
C GLU A 292 -7.56 -22.53 8.40
N ARG A 293 -6.70 -23.25 7.66
CA ARG A 293 -6.17 -24.55 8.11
C ARG A 293 -5.30 -24.40 9.35
N GLN A 294 -4.41 -23.41 9.39
CA GLN A 294 -3.56 -23.13 10.56
C GLN A 294 -4.35 -22.72 11.80
N ALA A 295 -5.48 -22.01 11.64
CA ALA A 295 -6.31 -21.60 12.75
C ALA A 295 -7.14 -22.76 13.35
N LYS A 296 -7.28 -23.88 12.62
CA LYS A 296 -8.03 -25.09 13.06
C LYS A 296 -7.10 -26.19 13.59
N SER A 297 -5.81 -26.10 13.39
CA SER A 297 -4.77 -26.96 13.95
C SER A 297 -4.27 -26.42 15.29
#